data_76610e3f5212dc410169b74af5171df4
#
_entry.id   76610e3f5212dc410169b74af5171df4
#
_cell.length_a   1.000
_cell.length_b   1.000
_cell.length_c   1.000
_cell.angle_alpha   90.00
_cell.angle_beta   90.00
_cell.angle_gamma   90.00
#
_symmetry.space_group_name_H-M   'P 1'
#
loop_
_entity.id
_entity.type
_entity.pdbx_description
1 polymer ?
#
loop_
_entity_poly.entity_id
_entity_poly.type
_entity_poly.pdbx_seq_one_letter_code
_entity_poly.pdbx_strand_id
1 'polypeptide(L)'
;MNSKVSKYLIRIVLILLGLSVVGVTLFLFLYVFWKGKTVMSLSFILDKPAGVPIGTAGGIFPALMGSLYLGALAALIGGILGIGASAYLVFYHRNKYVSGIVNFAITGLSGIPSILFGLVGYTLLIYGFGISRSLLCASLCVSAMIVPFVAIRARKVFEEK
;
A
#
# COMPACT_ATOMS: atom_id res chain seq x y z
N MET A 1 -3.27 -44.79 9.81
CA MET A 1 -4.35 -43.80 9.58
C MET A 1 -4.42 -43.53 8.07
N ASN A 2 -5.54 -43.85 7.43
CA ASN A 2 -5.67 -43.86 5.97
C ASN A 2 -5.31 -42.48 5.35
N SER A 3 -4.26 -42.43 4.57
CA SER A 3 -3.78 -41.22 3.87
C SER A 3 -4.88 -40.47 3.08
N LYS A 4 -5.90 -41.17 2.61
CA LYS A 4 -7.06 -40.59 1.91
C LYS A 4 -7.99 -39.83 2.86
N VAL A 5 -8.31 -40.38 4.04
CA VAL A 5 -9.17 -39.72 5.04
C VAL A 5 -8.53 -38.44 5.56
N SER A 6 -7.22 -38.46 5.83
CA SER A 6 -6.51 -37.25 6.25
C SER A 6 -6.55 -36.13 5.19
N LYS A 7 -6.40 -36.48 3.91
CA LYS A 7 -6.50 -35.49 2.81
C LYS A 7 -7.91 -34.86 2.69
N TYR A 8 -8.95 -35.67 2.86
CA TYR A 8 -10.33 -35.18 2.83
C TYR A 8 -10.61 -34.24 4.01
N LEU A 9 -10.17 -34.63 5.24
CA LEU A 9 -10.32 -33.78 6.44
C LEU A 9 -9.60 -32.44 6.26
N ILE A 10 -8.35 -32.44 5.81
CA ILE A 10 -7.59 -31.20 5.55
C ILE A 10 -8.31 -30.35 4.51
N ARG A 11 -8.81 -30.92 3.43
CA ARG A 11 -9.54 -30.18 2.41
C ARG A 11 -10.81 -29.53 2.97
N ILE A 12 -11.58 -30.25 3.77
CA ILE A 12 -12.79 -29.72 4.41
C ILE A 12 -12.42 -28.55 5.33
N VAL A 13 -11.40 -28.72 6.18
CA VAL A 13 -10.93 -27.66 7.08
C VAL A 13 -10.49 -26.42 6.29
N LEU A 14 -9.73 -26.58 5.20
CA LEU A 14 -9.30 -25.46 4.37
C LEU A 14 -10.49 -24.74 3.69
N ILE A 15 -11.49 -25.49 3.22
CA ILE A 15 -12.72 -24.92 2.66
C ILE A 15 -13.48 -24.14 3.72
N LEU A 16 -13.66 -24.71 4.92
CA LEU A 16 -14.35 -24.03 6.01
C LEU A 16 -13.63 -22.74 6.45
N LEU A 17 -12.29 -22.79 6.56
CA LEU A 17 -11.49 -21.60 6.83
C LEU A 17 -11.64 -20.54 5.73
N GLY A 18 -11.57 -20.93 4.46
CA GLY A 18 -11.80 -20.02 3.35
C GLY A 18 -13.19 -19.39 3.38
N LEU A 19 -14.22 -20.19 3.60
CA LEU A 19 -15.59 -19.70 3.72
C LEU A 19 -15.79 -18.78 4.93
N SER A 20 -15.13 -19.05 6.06
CA SER A 20 -15.20 -18.18 7.23
C SER A 20 -14.59 -16.81 6.98
N VAL A 21 -13.43 -16.75 6.30
CA VAL A 21 -12.80 -15.47 5.92
C VAL A 21 -13.70 -14.66 4.99
N VAL A 22 -14.24 -15.30 3.95
CA VAL A 22 -15.19 -14.65 3.02
C VAL A 22 -16.45 -14.20 3.78
N GLY A 23 -17.00 -15.05 4.63
CA GLY A 23 -18.19 -14.75 5.43
C GLY A 23 -18.00 -13.55 6.36
N VAL A 24 -16.89 -13.50 7.09
CA VAL A 24 -16.56 -12.35 7.97
C VAL A 24 -16.36 -11.08 7.15
N THR A 25 -15.67 -11.17 6.02
CA THR A 25 -15.45 -10.01 5.14
C THR A 25 -16.77 -9.46 4.59
N LEU A 26 -17.62 -10.33 4.06
CA LEU A 26 -18.95 -9.94 3.57
C LEU A 26 -19.84 -9.37 4.69
N PHE A 27 -19.81 -9.99 5.85
CA PHE A 27 -20.56 -9.49 7.02
C PHE A 27 -20.13 -8.07 7.39
N LEU A 28 -18.81 -7.80 7.46
CA LEU A 28 -18.30 -6.46 7.77
C LEU A 28 -18.74 -5.43 6.70
N PHE A 29 -18.63 -5.78 5.43
CA PHE A 29 -19.08 -4.91 4.34
C PHE A 29 -20.58 -4.59 4.43
N LEU A 30 -21.41 -5.61 4.59
CA LEU A 30 -22.85 -5.45 4.73
C LEU A 30 -23.23 -4.68 5.98
N TYR A 31 -22.56 -4.93 7.11
CA TYR A 31 -22.78 -4.22 8.35
C TYR A 31 -22.47 -2.72 8.23
N VAL A 32 -21.29 -2.38 7.68
CA VAL A 32 -20.89 -0.99 7.47
C VAL A 32 -21.84 -0.29 6.49
N PHE A 33 -22.17 -0.95 5.39
CA PHE A 33 -23.10 -0.42 4.40
C PHE A 33 -24.48 -0.17 5.01
N TRP A 34 -25.01 -1.13 5.76
CA TRP A 34 -26.32 -1.00 6.40
C TRP A 34 -26.37 0.13 7.42
N LYS A 35 -25.31 0.30 8.20
CA LYS A 35 -25.20 1.40 9.18
C LYS A 35 -24.95 2.74 8.50
N GLY A 36 -24.20 2.77 7.41
CA GLY A 36 -23.83 4.01 6.71
C GLY A 36 -24.87 4.52 5.71
N LYS A 37 -25.79 3.69 5.23
CA LYS A 37 -26.71 4.04 4.13
C LYS A 37 -27.56 5.30 4.39
N THR A 38 -27.89 5.59 5.64
CA THR A 38 -28.72 6.74 6.02
C THR A 38 -27.98 8.07 5.95
N VAL A 39 -26.64 8.06 6.02
CA VAL A 39 -25.81 9.27 5.94
C VAL A 39 -25.15 9.41 4.57
N MET A 40 -25.25 8.40 3.69
CA MET A 40 -24.72 8.47 2.34
C MET A 40 -25.52 9.46 1.49
N SER A 41 -24.93 10.61 1.27
CA SER A 41 -25.47 11.68 0.43
C SER A 41 -24.34 12.34 -0.35
N LEU A 42 -24.68 13.13 -1.36
CA LEU A 42 -23.66 13.85 -2.12
C LEU A 42 -22.94 14.88 -1.23
N SER A 43 -23.65 15.50 -0.29
CA SER A 43 -23.06 16.39 0.71
C SER A 43 -22.07 15.66 1.62
N PHE A 44 -22.37 14.44 2.04
CA PHE A 44 -21.41 13.63 2.82
C PHE A 44 -20.07 13.42 2.09
N ILE A 45 -20.09 13.28 0.78
CA ILE A 45 -18.87 13.11 -0.02
C ILE A 45 -18.15 14.45 -0.25
N LEU A 46 -18.88 15.54 -0.45
CA LEU A 46 -18.34 16.83 -0.90
C LEU A 46 -18.08 17.83 0.23
N ASP A 47 -18.69 17.64 1.39
CA ASP A 47 -18.55 18.57 2.50
C ASP A 47 -17.29 18.30 3.34
N LYS A 48 -16.92 19.28 4.14
CA LYS A 48 -15.87 19.16 5.14
C LYS A 48 -16.43 18.54 6.43
N PRO A 49 -15.59 17.83 7.20
CA PRO A 49 -15.98 17.36 8.53
C PRO A 49 -16.39 18.52 9.43
N ALA A 50 -17.49 18.35 10.13
CA ALA A 50 -18.07 19.34 11.04
C ALA A 50 -18.56 18.66 12.33
N GLY A 51 -19.13 19.47 13.24
CA GLY A 51 -19.69 19.02 14.51
C GLY A 51 -18.70 19.06 15.68
N VAL A 52 -19.22 18.80 16.89
CA VAL A 52 -18.44 18.73 18.12
C VAL A 52 -18.82 17.43 18.84
N PRO A 53 -17.87 16.46 18.92
CA PRO A 53 -16.52 16.44 18.35
C PRO A 53 -16.53 16.42 16.81
N ILE A 54 -15.40 16.84 16.21
CA ILE A 54 -15.24 16.85 14.74
C ILE A 54 -15.54 15.50 14.14
N GLY A 55 -16.37 15.44 13.09
CA GLY A 55 -16.78 14.21 12.41
C GLY A 55 -18.13 13.67 12.83
N THR A 56 -18.84 14.33 13.74
CA THR A 56 -20.25 14.00 14.08
C THR A 56 -21.25 14.52 13.06
N ALA A 57 -20.81 15.44 12.18
CA ALA A 57 -21.58 16.01 11.08
C ALA A 57 -20.67 16.35 9.89
N GLY A 58 -21.26 16.80 8.78
CA GLY A 58 -20.53 17.18 7.57
C GLY A 58 -20.11 15.96 6.74
N GLY A 59 -18.98 16.08 6.06
CA GLY A 59 -18.53 15.09 5.08
C GLY A 59 -17.06 14.68 5.20
N ILE A 60 -16.58 13.98 4.17
CA ILE A 60 -15.25 13.35 4.14
C ILE A 60 -14.37 13.89 3.00
N PHE A 61 -14.77 14.94 2.31
CA PHE A 61 -14.08 15.46 1.12
C PHE A 61 -12.57 15.69 1.31
N PRO A 62 -12.10 16.36 2.37
CA PRO A 62 -10.66 16.58 2.57
C PRO A 62 -9.88 15.28 2.76
N ALA A 63 -10.46 14.28 3.41
CA ALA A 63 -9.84 12.97 3.61
C ALA A 63 -9.75 12.19 2.30
N LEU A 64 -10.80 12.26 1.46
CA LEU A 64 -10.80 11.66 0.13
C LEU A 64 -9.75 12.29 -0.78
N MET A 65 -9.71 13.63 -0.86
CA MET A 65 -8.73 14.33 -1.67
C MET A 65 -7.30 14.11 -1.15
N GLY A 66 -7.10 14.15 0.15
CA GLY A 66 -5.81 13.85 0.76
C GLY A 66 -5.29 12.46 0.40
N SER A 67 -6.14 11.44 0.49
CA SER A 67 -5.79 10.05 0.12
C SER A 67 -5.50 9.92 -1.37
N LEU A 68 -6.30 10.57 -2.22
CA LEU A 68 -6.12 10.55 -3.67
C LEU A 68 -4.79 11.20 -4.09
N TYR A 69 -4.51 12.40 -3.58
CA TYR A 69 -3.25 13.09 -3.87
C TYR A 69 -2.03 12.35 -3.34
N LEU A 70 -2.11 11.82 -2.11
CA LEU A 70 -1.05 11.02 -1.51
C LEU A 70 -0.77 9.78 -2.35
N GLY A 71 -1.82 9.03 -2.70
CA GLY A 71 -1.69 7.83 -3.52
C GLY A 71 -1.15 8.12 -4.92
N ALA A 72 -1.65 9.15 -5.58
CA ALA A 72 -1.20 9.56 -6.92
C ALA A 72 0.28 9.98 -6.93
N LEU A 73 0.70 10.83 -5.98
CA LEU A 73 2.10 11.26 -5.87
C LEU A 73 3.03 10.10 -5.52
N ALA A 74 2.62 9.25 -4.57
CA ALA A 74 3.41 8.08 -4.19
C ALA A 74 3.56 7.09 -5.35
N ALA A 75 2.49 6.83 -6.09
CA ALA A 75 2.50 5.95 -7.26
C ALA A 75 3.35 6.53 -8.41
N LEU A 76 3.26 7.84 -8.64
CA LEU A 76 4.07 8.51 -9.66
C LEU A 76 5.56 8.42 -9.33
N ILE A 77 5.95 8.84 -8.12
CA ILE A 77 7.36 8.86 -7.70
C ILE A 77 7.89 7.43 -7.59
N GLY A 78 7.19 6.56 -6.83
CA GLY A 78 7.59 5.17 -6.62
C GLY A 78 7.56 4.34 -7.91
N GLY A 79 6.60 4.62 -8.79
CA GLY A 79 6.48 3.99 -10.11
C GLY A 79 7.65 4.34 -11.01
N ILE A 80 7.96 5.63 -11.19
CA ILE A 80 9.09 6.08 -12.02
C ILE A 80 10.41 5.50 -11.50
N LEU A 81 10.67 5.60 -10.20
CA LEU A 81 11.91 5.09 -9.62
C LEU A 81 11.99 3.56 -9.70
N GLY A 82 10.90 2.84 -9.43
CA GLY A 82 10.87 1.37 -9.47
C GLY A 82 11.04 0.83 -10.90
N ILE A 83 10.33 1.41 -11.87
CA ILE A 83 10.46 1.03 -13.29
C ILE A 83 11.87 1.39 -13.80
N GLY A 84 12.38 2.58 -13.48
CA GLY A 84 13.71 3.01 -13.85
C GLY A 84 14.82 2.12 -13.30
N ALA A 85 14.73 1.76 -12.01
CA ALA A 85 15.68 0.82 -11.38
C ALA A 85 15.65 -0.55 -12.05
N SER A 86 14.46 -1.05 -12.37
CA SER A 86 14.26 -2.31 -13.06
C SER A 86 14.80 -2.29 -14.50
N ALA A 87 14.48 -1.24 -15.26
CA ALA A 87 14.99 -1.06 -16.62
C ALA A 87 16.52 -0.99 -16.64
N TYR A 88 17.12 -0.29 -15.68
CA TYR A 88 18.56 -0.28 -15.51
C TYR A 88 19.14 -1.67 -15.29
N LEU A 89 18.54 -2.46 -14.40
CA LEU A 89 19.03 -3.81 -14.10
C LEU A 89 18.91 -4.77 -15.27
N VAL A 90 17.90 -4.65 -16.12
CA VAL A 90 17.67 -5.56 -17.26
C VAL A 90 18.43 -5.11 -18.51
N PHE A 91 18.37 -3.83 -18.86
CA PHE A 91 18.88 -3.35 -20.15
C PHE A 91 20.26 -2.69 -20.09
N TYR A 92 20.65 -2.16 -18.90
CA TYR A 92 21.85 -1.33 -18.78
C TYR A 92 22.89 -1.80 -17.79
N HIS A 93 22.80 -3.03 -17.26
CA HIS A 93 23.66 -3.54 -16.18
C HIS A 93 25.16 -3.64 -16.55
N ARG A 94 25.70 -2.64 -17.18
CA ARG A 94 27.11 -2.56 -17.65
C ARG A 94 28.11 -2.57 -16.48
N ASN A 95 27.74 -2.02 -15.33
CA ASN A 95 28.58 -1.97 -14.12
C ASN A 95 28.04 -2.91 -13.04
N LYS A 96 28.79 -4.00 -12.76
CA LYS A 96 28.42 -5.03 -11.76
C LYS A 96 28.25 -4.44 -10.34
N TYR A 97 29.05 -3.44 -9.98
CA TYR A 97 28.96 -2.82 -8.65
C TYR A 97 27.65 -2.03 -8.50
N VAL A 98 27.32 -1.21 -9.47
CA VAL A 98 26.06 -0.42 -9.45
C VAL A 98 24.86 -1.34 -9.49
N SER A 99 24.85 -2.35 -10.36
CA SER A 99 23.79 -3.35 -10.42
C SER A 99 23.64 -4.12 -9.10
N GLY A 100 24.77 -4.45 -8.47
CA GLY A 100 24.77 -5.08 -7.14
C GLY A 100 24.12 -4.21 -6.07
N ILE A 101 24.47 -2.93 -6.01
CA ILE A 101 23.92 -1.96 -5.06
C ILE A 101 22.41 -1.77 -5.28
N VAL A 102 21.98 -1.59 -6.54
CA VAL A 102 20.55 -1.41 -6.87
C VAL A 102 19.74 -2.66 -6.50
N ASN A 103 20.24 -3.84 -6.85
CA ASN A 103 19.57 -5.10 -6.51
C ASN A 103 19.53 -5.34 -4.99
N PHE A 104 20.60 -5.03 -4.27
CA PHE A 104 20.65 -5.11 -2.82
C PHE A 104 19.66 -4.14 -2.18
N ALA A 105 19.57 -2.90 -2.67
CA ALA A 105 18.61 -1.92 -2.19
C ALA A 105 17.16 -2.38 -2.42
N ILE A 106 16.81 -2.86 -3.62
CA ILE A 106 15.46 -3.38 -3.92
C ILE A 106 15.10 -4.54 -3.00
N THR A 107 16.01 -5.51 -2.87
CA THR A 107 15.75 -6.71 -2.04
C THR A 107 15.69 -6.35 -0.55
N GLY A 108 16.60 -5.52 -0.08
CA GLY A 108 16.64 -5.05 1.31
C GLY A 108 15.39 -4.26 1.68
N LEU A 109 15.01 -3.28 0.87
CA LEU A 109 13.80 -2.49 1.11
C LEU A 109 12.52 -3.33 1.07
N SER A 110 12.44 -4.36 0.24
CA SER A 110 11.25 -5.22 0.16
C SER A 110 11.00 -6.04 1.44
N GLY A 111 12.02 -6.27 2.25
CA GLY A 111 11.92 -6.97 3.53
C GLY A 111 11.62 -6.08 4.73
N ILE A 112 11.62 -4.75 4.56
CA ILE A 112 11.38 -3.81 5.67
C ILE A 112 9.89 -3.70 5.95
N PRO A 113 9.44 -3.85 7.22
CA PRO A 113 8.06 -3.58 7.61
C PRO A 113 7.65 -2.13 7.28
N SER A 114 6.44 -1.95 6.71
CA SER A 114 5.94 -0.65 6.22
C SER A 114 5.97 0.46 7.28
N ILE A 115 5.77 0.12 8.55
CA ILE A 115 5.82 1.07 9.65
C ILE A 115 7.18 1.76 9.78
N LEU A 116 8.28 1.07 9.43
CA LEU A 116 9.62 1.64 9.49
C LEU A 116 9.83 2.73 8.43
N PHE A 117 9.23 2.62 7.26
CA PHE A 117 9.29 3.70 6.25
C PHE A 117 8.66 4.99 6.78
N GLY A 118 7.54 4.88 7.49
CA GLY A 118 6.91 6.03 8.14
C GLY A 118 7.77 6.60 9.27
N LEU A 119 8.32 5.75 10.13
CA LEU A 119 9.15 6.17 11.28
C LEU A 119 10.46 6.82 10.82
N VAL A 120 11.16 6.17 9.89
CA VAL A 120 12.41 6.69 9.31
C VAL A 120 12.14 7.99 8.55
N GLY A 121 11.09 8.03 7.73
CA GLY A 121 10.68 9.23 7.01
C GLY A 121 10.35 10.39 7.96
N TYR A 122 9.60 10.13 9.04
CA TYR A 122 9.31 11.12 10.06
C TYR A 122 10.60 11.66 10.72
N THR A 123 11.49 10.76 11.10
CA THR A 123 12.74 11.13 11.77
C THR A 123 13.68 11.89 10.83
N LEU A 124 13.89 11.41 9.62
CA LEU A 124 14.81 12.03 8.67
C LEU A 124 14.23 13.31 8.05
N LEU A 125 13.00 13.26 7.53
CA LEU A 125 12.46 14.39 6.78
C LEU A 125 12.02 15.53 7.70
N ILE A 126 11.38 15.22 8.82
CA ILE A 126 10.83 16.23 9.70
C ILE A 126 11.86 16.69 10.72
N TYR A 127 12.52 15.76 11.46
CA TYR A 127 13.51 16.14 12.44
C TYR A 127 14.88 16.43 11.84
N GLY A 128 15.35 15.64 10.88
CA GLY A 128 16.67 15.79 10.28
C GLY A 128 16.76 16.98 9.33
N PHE A 129 15.83 17.08 8.40
CA PHE A 129 15.82 18.14 7.38
C PHE A 129 14.90 19.32 7.70
N GLY A 130 14.15 19.29 8.80
CA GLY A 130 13.24 20.36 9.20
C GLY A 130 12.06 20.58 8.25
N ILE A 131 11.71 19.57 7.43
CA ILE A 131 10.60 19.66 6.47
C ILE A 131 9.29 19.63 7.25
N SER A 132 8.40 20.58 6.97
CA SER A 132 7.08 20.62 7.58
C SER A 132 6.28 19.35 7.28
N ARG A 133 5.46 18.92 8.25
CA ARG A 133 4.49 17.83 8.03
C ARG A 133 3.58 18.17 6.87
N SER A 134 3.75 17.48 5.76
CA SER A 134 3.06 17.79 4.51
C SER A 134 2.69 16.51 3.78
N LEU A 135 1.76 16.65 2.86
CA LEU A 135 1.35 15.56 1.98
C LEU A 135 2.50 15.07 1.11
N LEU A 136 3.40 15.97 0.70
CA LEU A 136 4.61 15.59 -0.04
C LEU A 136 5.53 14.70 0.78
N CYS A 137 5.77 15.06 2.06
CA CYS A 137 6.59 14.26 2.97
C CYS A 137 6.01 12.84 3.14
N ALA A 138 4.69 12.74 3.36
CA ALA A 138 4.00 11.46 3.45
C ALA A 138 4.10 10.64 2.14
N SER A 139 3.93 11.30 0.99
CA SER A 139 4.04 10.65 -0.31
C SER A 139 5.44 10.12 -0.60
N LEU A 140 6.50 10.82 -0.17
CA LEU A 140 7.88 10.33 -0.28
C LEU A 140 8.10 9.07 0.57
N CYS A 141 7.58 9.01 1.78
CA CYS A 141 7.67 7.81 2.62
C CYS A 141 6.95 6.62 1.99
N VAL A 142 5.74 6.84 1.48
CA VAL A 142 4.96 5.79 0.80
C VAL A 142 5.60 5.38 -0.52
N SER A 143 6.17 6.33 -1.28
CA SER A 143 6.88 6.02 -2.53
C SER A 143 8.10 5.13 -2.29
N ALA A 144 8.89 5.40 -1.24
CA ALA A 144 10.03 4.58 -0.89
C ALA A 144 9.62 3.12 -0.58
N MET A 145 8.46 2.93 0.05
CA MET A 145 7.86 1.61 0.28
C MET A 145 7.43 0.93 -1.02
N ILE A 146 6.89 1.68 -1.99
CA ILE A 146 6.37 1.15 -3.25
C ILE A 146 7.49 0.74 -4.23
N VAL A 147 8.59 1.49 -4.26
CA VAL A 147 9.72 1.29 -5.19
C VAL A 147 10.15 -0.17 -5.34
N PRO A 148 10.47 -0.93 -4.28
CA PRO A 148 10.95 -2.29 -4.43
C PRO A 148 9.90 -3.23 -5.05
N PHE A 149 8.63 -3.06 -4.70
CA PHE A 149 7.55 -3.89 -5.24
C PHE A 149 7.33 -3.63 -6.73
N VAL A 150 7.35 -2.36 -7.14
CA VAL A 150 7.26 -1.98 -8.56
C VAL A 150 8.47 -2.50 -9.33
N ALA A 151 9.69 -2.33 -8.78
CA ALA A 151 10.91 -2.80 -9.42
C ALA A 151 10.91 -4.32 -9.64
N ILE A 152 10.52 -5.11 -8.62
CA ILE A 152 10.44 -6.57 -8.73
C ILE A 152 9.43 -7.00 -9.80
N ARG A 153 8.27 -6.33 -9.86
CA ARG A 153 7.23 -6.66 -10.86
C ARG A 153 7.62 -6.22 -12.26
N ALA A 154 8.13 -5.01 -12.43
CA ALA A 154 8.60 -4.51 -13.72
C ALA A 154 9.74 -5.36 -14.29
N ARG A 155 10.69 -5.79 -13.43
CA ARG A 155 11.78 -6.67 -13.82
C ARG A 155 11.28 -7.97 -14.45
N LYS A 156 10.30 -8.64 -13.83
CA LYS A 156 9.71 -9.86 -14.39
C LYS A 156 9.15 -9.64 -15.79
N VAL A 157 8.41 -8.54 -15.99
CA VAL A 157 7.83 -8.20 -17.29
C VAL A 157 8.91 -7.91 -18.34
N PHE A 158 10.02 -7.29 -17.95
CA PHE A 158 11.13 -7.00 -18.87
C PHE A 158 11.96 -8.24 -19.22
N GLU A 159 12.10 -9.19 -18.29
CA GLU A 159 12.82 -10.46 -18.51
C GLU A 159 12.01 -11.48 -19.35
N GLU A 160 10.67 -11.35 -19.40
CA GLU A 160 9.79 -12.22 -20.19
C GLU A 160 9.70 -11.85 -21.69
N LYS A 161 10.27 -10.72 -22.10
CA LYS A 161 10.34 -10.24 -23.49
C LYS A 161 11.70 -10.47 -24.11
#